data_4405ce583916258e092ccad1904a890e
#
_entry.id   4405ce583916258e092ccad1904a890e
#
_cell.length_a   1.000
_cell.length_b   1.000
_cell.length_c   1.000
_cell.angle_alpha   90.00
_cell.angle_beta   90.00
_cell.angle_gamma   90.00
#
_symmetry.space_group_name_H-M   'P 1'
#
loop_
_entity.id
_entity.type
_entity.pdbx_description
1 polymer ?
#
loop_
_entity_poly.entity_id
_entity_poly.type
_entity_poly.pdbx_seq_one_letter_code
_entity_poly.pdbx_strand_id
1 'polypeptide(L)'
;MSERERPNIRRSEFDRRPTSVRRNERSGSPQGAPPEPRRDWNRGSDELPSRQDRPREGYRRPLEHPAPHLERRVIRSDGAKADQAYVPQPRYQEHAPLSPARDVAARVLLRRLQGNAFVEDLFEEAVAGTKMRADDRRLAQEMVYGCVRWQATLDWLVARKTEDRPQLPQVQVFLRLGLYQLFFLDRIPPHAACFETVEIAKRLGFVSQANFINAIFRRCDAERGRVKELLAELQSNLLHIGYSHPEWLVQKWLARWGTDDTRRLLEWNNTAPLTCARVNTLKTDPTKLIERWRLTEHVEYDFLSCPWVEADHVFALKTHPSLIGMGSFRDGWFYVQDPSTLLAVHTLDPWAGESILDLCAAPGGKTAYIAQKMENDGELLACDSSPDRLRLVTENCARLGVTCVQTLAIGDNPEAALNQRKFDKILVDAPCSNTGVLRRRIDLRWRLRPDDLAQLCETQTRLLTLAAAHLKPGGTIVYSTCSLEPEENTEVVKQFLATHAQFRLDSERELLPFRDGVDGAYVAKLLG
;
A
#
# COMPACT_ATOMS: atom_id res chain seq x y z
N MET A 1 -44.94 -28.75 -45.41
CA MET A 1 -44.88 -27.46 -46.14
C MET A 1 -44.59 -26.41 -45.08
N SER A 2 -43.50 -25.74 -45.00
CA SER A 2 -42.36 -25.45 -45.85
C SER A 2 -41.14 -25.17 -44.96
N GLU A 3 -40.02 -25.66 -45.39
CA GLU A 3 -38.68 -25.36 -44.91
C GLU A 3 -38.41 -23.86 -44.98
N ARG A 4 -37.71 -23.31 -43.99
CA ARG A 4 -36.97 -22.05 -44.14
C ARG A 4 -35.54 -22.20 -43.68
N GLU A 5 -34.70 -21.90 -44.58
CA GLU A 5 -33.25 -21.95 -44.71
C GLU A 5 -32.49 -21.33 -43.54
N ARG A 6 -31.39 -21.99 -43.15
CA ARG A 6 -30.31 -21.44 -42.32
C ARG A 6 -29.24 -20.83 -43.23
N PRO A 7 -28.73 -19.65 -42.96
CA PRO A 7 -27.58 -19.13 -43.70
C PRO A 7 -26.27 -19.78 -43.21
N ASN A 8 -25.54 -20.25 -44.19
CA ASN A 8 -24.21 -20.82 -44.14
C ASN A 8 -23.16 -19.72 -43.88
N ILE A 9 -22.42 -19.78 -42.78
CA ILE A 9 -21.26 -18.91 -42.55
C ILE A 9 -20.01 -19.77 -42.69
N ARG A 10 -19.23 -19.41 -43.71
CA ARG A 10 -17.94 -20.02 -44.09
C ARG A 10 -16.92 -19.89 -42.94
N ARG A 11 -16.30 -21.01 -42.59
CA ARG A 11 -15.03 -21.08 -41.84
C ARG A 11 -13.92 -20.67 -42.79
N SER A 12 -13.11 -19.67 -42.39
CA SER A 12 -11.82 -19.41 -42.97
C SER A 12 -10.72 -20.11 -42.16
N GLU A 13 -10.02 -20.98 -42.86
CA GLU A 13 -8.82 -21.71 -42.43
C GLU A 13 -7.70 -20.75 -42.05
N PHE A 14 -7.08 -20.99 -40.90
CA PHE A 14 -5.65 -20.74 -40.68
C PHE A 14 -5.11 -21.82 -39.76
N ASP A 15 -4.79 -22.95 -40.39
CA ASP A 15 -4.00 -24.04 -39.78
C ASP A 15 -2.55 -23.88 -40.28
N ARG A 16 -1.62 -23.59 -39.40
CA ARG A 16 -0.19 -23.77 -39.64
C ARG A 16 0.49 -24.33 -38.38
N ARG A 17 0.63 -25.64 -38.33
CA ARG A 17 1.55 -26.33 -37.44
C ARG A 17 2.99 -26.21 -38.01
N PRO A 18 4.01 -26.03 -37.17
CA PRO A 18 5.40 -26.30 -37.61
C PRO A 18 5.75 -27.78 -37.39
N THR A 19 6.40 -28.29 -38.40
CA THR A 19 6.90 -29.63 -38.63
C THR A 19 7.98 -30.04 -37.62
N SER A 20 7.91 -31.31 -37.27
CA SER A 20 8.87 -32.13 -36.52
C SER A 20 10.31 -32.10 -37.15
N VAL A 21 11.32 -31.92 -36.30
CA VAL A 21 12.73 -32.23 -36.63
C VAL A 21 13.16 -33.47 -35.85
N ARG A 22 13.67 -34.41 -36.64
CA ARG A 22 14.13 -35.76 -36.27
C ARG A 22 15.31 -35.75 -35.27
N ARG A 23 15.22 -36.67 -34.31
CA ARG A 23 16.36 -37.20 -33.54
C ARG A 23 17.42 -37.81 -34.48
N ASN A 24 18.67 -37.49 -34.20
CA ASN A 24 19.80 -38.34 -34.57
C ASN A 24 20.58 -38.68 -33.31
N GLU A 25 20.55 -39.95 -32.97
CA GLU A 25 21.42 -40.59 -31.97
C GLU A 25 22.84 -40.69 -32.54
N ARG A 26 23.82 -40.26 -31.74
CA ARG A 26 25.18 -40.85 -31.78
C ARG A 26 25.81 -40.85 -30.40
N SER A 27 26.12 -42.06 -30.00
CA SER A 27 26.93 -42.52 -28.89
C SER A 27 28.31 -41.87 -28.82
N GLY A 28 28.81 -41.63 -27.59
CA GLY A 28 30.21 -41.30 -27.36
C GLY A 28 30.48 -40.89 -25.93
N SER A 29 30.83 -41.84 -25.05
CA SER A 29 31.49 -41.55 -23.77
C SER A 29 32.95 -41.15 -23.98
N PRO A 30 33.50 -40.27 -23.16
CA PRO A 30 34.79 -40.52 -22.51
C PRO A 30 34.78 -40.15 -21.01
N GLN A 31 35.18 -41.08 -20.20
CA GLN A 31 36.31 -41.17 -19.26
C GLN A 31 36.71 -39.88 -18.52
N GLY A 32 36.57 -39.92 -17.17
CA GLY A 32 37.66 -39.74 -16.23
C GLY A 32 38.04 -38.31 -15.85
N ALA A 33 37.60 -37.86 -14.68
CA ALA A 33 38.30 -36.85 -13.91
C ALA A 33 38.61 -37.40 -12.50
N PRO A 34 39.80 -37.08 -11.92
CA PRO A 34 40.29 -37.68 -10.68
C PRO A 34 39.69 -37.04 -9.42
N PRO A 35 39.72 -37.74 -8.26
CA PRO A 35 39.10 -37.29 -7.02
C PRO A 35 39.97 -36.30 -6.25
N GLU A 36 39.33 -35.33 -5.62
CA GLU A 36 39.91 -34.41 -4.63
C GLU A 36 40.22 -35.12 -3.29
N PRO A 37 41.29 -34.73 -2.58
CA PRO A 37 41.71 -35.39 -1.33
C PRO A 37 40.87 -34.91 -0.12
N ARG A 38 40.36 -35.88 0.61
CA ARG A 38 39.80 -35.71 1.95
C ARG A 38 40.89 -35.25 2.93
N ARG A 39 40.62 -34.19 3.69
CA ARG A 39 41.40 -33.83 4.88
C ARG A 39 40.69 -34.35 6.15
N ASP A 40 41.34 -35.31 6.76
CA ASP A 40 41.05 -35.80 8.10
C ASP A 40 41.32 -34.72 9.17
N TRP A 41 40.41 -34.57 10.10
CA TRP A 41 40.64 -33.87 11.36
C TRP A 41 40.66 -34.93 12.49
N ASN A 42 41.85 -35.15 13.05
CA ASN A 42 41.95 -35.90 14.30
C ASN A 42 42.83 -35.13 15.29
N ARG A 43 42.23 -34.80 16.43
CA ARG A 43 42.72 -34.65 17.82
C ARG A 43 44.12 -34.03 18.07
N GLY A 44 44.09 -33.06 19.00
CA GLY A 44 45.21 -32.63 19.82
C GLY A 44 44.74 -31.64 20.86
N SER A 45 44.52 -32.13 22.08
CA SER A 45 44.46 -31.38 23.32
C SER A 45 45.78 -30.65 23.55
N ASP A 46 45.77 -29.39 24.05
CA ASP A 46 46.59 -28.99 25.20
C ASP A 46 46.44 -27.49 25.51
N GLU A 47 46.16 -27.31 26.80
CA GLU A 47 46.59 -26.23 27.73
C GLU A 47 46.54 -24.76 27.39
N LEU A 48 45.78 -24.04 28.25
CA LEU A 48 45.80 -22.60 28.47
C LEU A 48 47.11 -22.17 29.19
N PRO A 49 47.65 -21.00 28.84
CA PRO A 49 48.32 -20.17 29.85
C PRO A 49 47.67 -18.79 30.05
N SER A 50 47.83 -18.36 31.26
CA SER A 50 47.36 -17.20 32.00
C SER A 50 47.63 -15.82 31.36
N ARG A 51 46.77 -14.90 31.76
CA ARG A 51 46.88 -13.43 31.69
C ARG A 51 48.27 -12.86 31.90
N GLN A 52 48.67 -11.96 31.02
CA GLN A 52 49.33 -10.68 31.38
C GLN A 52 49.49 -9.77 30.15
N ASP A 53 49.03 -8.54 30.32
CA ASP A 53 49.49 -7.26 29.72
C ASP A 53 49.76 -7.12 28.23
N ARG A 54 48.81 -6.44 27.48
CA ARG A 54 49.16 -5.54 26.40
C ARG A 54 48.16 -4.37 26.24
N PRO A 55 48.58 -3.22 25.69
CA PRO A 55 47.93 -1.93 25.90
C PRO A 55 46.68 -1.73 25.02
N ARG A 56 45.74 -0.96 25.55
CA ARG A 56 44.51 -0.53 24.92
C ARG A 56 44.79 0.46 23.80
N GLU A 57 44.70 0.03 22.56
CA GLU A 57 44.46 0.94 21.43
C GLU A 57 42.96 1.20 21.30
N GLY A 58 42.63 2.48 21.22
CA GLY A 58 41.28 3.00 21.32
C GLY A 58 40.43 2.68 20.10
N TYR A 59 39.42 1.89 20.29
CA TYR A 59 38.26 1.82 19.40
C TYR A 59 37.41 3.05 19.59
N ARG A 60 37.45 3.95 18.59
CA ARG A 60 36.45 5.04 18.48
C ARG A 60 35.09 4.42 18.17
N ARG A 61 34.16 4.52 19.13
CA ARG A 61 32.74 4.27 18.92
C ARG A 61 32.19 5.26 17.89
N PRO A 62 31.28 4.86 17.01
CA PRO A 62 30.48 5.80 16.23
C PRO A 62 29.67 6.68 17.17
N LEU A 63 29.64 7.97 16.89
CA LEU A 63 28.85 8.95 17.62
C LEU A 63 27.36 8.61 17.46
N GLU A 64 26.76 8.10 18.52
CA GLU A 64 25.32 8.11 18.69
C GLU A 64 24.88 9.57 18.85
N HIS A 65 24.13 10.08 17.89
CA HIS A 65 23.43 11.34 18.04
C HIS A 65 22.24 11.13 18.98
N PRO A 66 22.19 11.77 20.15
CA PRO A 66 21.03 11.70 21.01
C PRO A 66 19.87 12.47 20.36
N ALA A 67 18.72 11.84 20.30
CA ALA A 67 17.48 12.53 20.04
C ALA A 67 17.28 13.66 21.07
N PRO A 68 16.81 14.84 20.69
CA PRO A 68 16.61 15.93 21.64
C PRO A 68 15.47 15.56 22.59
N HIS A 69 15.82 15.24 23.84
CA HIS A 69 14.88 15.21 24.95
C HIS A 69 14.40 16.64 25.21
N LEU A 70 13.16 16.91 24.87
CA LEU A 70 12.45 18.09 25.36
C LEU A 70 12.15 17.87 26.85
N GLU A 71 13.03 18.35 27.71
CA GLU A 71 12.73 18.54 29.13
C GLU A 71 11.56 19.50 29.27
N ARG A 72 10.44 19.00 29.77
CA ARG A 72 9.33 19.82 30.26
C ARG A 72 9.77 20.55 31.52
N ARG A 73 10.24 21.79 31.37
CA ARG A 73 10.29 22.73 32.48
C ARG A 73 8.85 23.08 32.88
N VAL A 74 8.42 22.53 34.00
CA VAL A 74 7.20 22.95 34.68
C VAL A 74 7.49 24.33 35.30
N ILE A 75 7.07 25.38 34.62
CA ILE A 75 7.00 26.71 35.22
C ILE A 75 5.63 26.78 35.89
N ARG A 76 5.61 26.77 37.21
CA ARG A 76 4.44 27.17 38.00
C ARG A 76 4.19 28.65 37.74
N SER A 77 3.11 29.00 37.06
CA SER A 77 2.66 30.39 36.95
C SER A 77 1.51 30.59 37.92
N ASP A 78 1.72 31.45 38.86
CA ASP A 78 0.69 32.09 39.63
C ASP A 78 -0.24 32.88 38.70
N GLY A 79 -1.52 32.89 39.06
CA GLY A 79 -2.66 33.32 38.26
C GLY A 79 -2.48 34.67 37.56
N ALA A 80 -2.46 34.62 36.25
CA ALA A 80 -2.75 35.79 35.42
C ALA A 80 -3.72 35.32 34.31
N LYS A 81 -4.76 36.10 34.12
CA LYS A 81 -5.83 35.88 33.14
C LYS A 81 -5.24 35.59 31.76
N ALA A 82 -5.72 34.52 31.12
CA ALA A 82 -5.37 34.17 29.76
C ALA A 82 -5.78 35.31 28.82
N ASP A 83 -4.81 36.09 28.37
CA ASP A 83 -4.93 36.92 27.18
C ASP A 83 -5.05 35.99 25.97
N GLN A 84 -6.22 36.07 25.32
CA GLN A 84 -6.42 35.42 24.02
C GLN A 84 -5.34 35.94 23.09
N ALA A 85 -4.46 35.05 22.65
CA ALA A 85 -3.44 35.36 21.68
C ALA A 85 -4.11 35.97 20.42
N TYR A 86 -3.84 37.23 20.19
CA TYR A 86 -4.25 37.95 18.99
C TYR A 86 -3.66 37.25 17.77
N VAL A 87 -4.48 36.55 17.01
CA VAL A 87 -4.14 36.05 15.67
C VAL A 87 -4.37 37.21 14.71
N PRO A 88 -3.33 37.85 14.15
CA PRO A 88 -3.52 38.93 13.21
C PRO A 88 -4.29 38.41 12.00
N GLN A 89 -5.48 38.91 11.77
CA GLN A 89 -6.16 38.67 10.51
C GLN A 89 -5.37 39.35 9.38
N PRO A 90 -4.94 38.64 8.35
CA PRO A 90 -4.18 39.25 7.27
C PRO A 90 -5.08 40.26 6.54
N ARG A 91 -4.61 41.50 6.41
CA ARG A 91 -5.19 42.49 5.48
C ARG A 91 -4.95 41.96 4.05
N TYR A 92 -5.97 41.45 3.42
CA TYR A 92 -5.93 40.98 2.04
C TYR A 92 -5.69 42.18 1.10
N GLN A 93 -4.50 42.27 0.50
CA GLN A 93 -4.35 42.94 -0.79
C GLN A 93 -4.92 42.00 -1.86
N GLU A 94 -5.74 42.53 -2.78
CA GLU A 94 -6.26 41.77 -3.93
C GLU A 94 -5.08 41.32 -4.81
N HIS A 95 -4.58 40.12 -4.57
CA HIS A 95 -3.59 39.48 -5.43
C HIS A 95 -4.32 38.66 -6.50
N ALA A 96 -3.67 38.48 -7.66
CA ALA A 96 -4.17 37.61 -8.74
C ALA A 96 -4.68 36.27 -8.18
N PRO A 97 -5.75 35.70 -8.75
CA PRO A 97 -6.30 34.44 -8.28
C PRO A 97 -5.23 33.36 -8.34
N LEU A 98 -4.89 32.79 -7.17
CA LEU A 98 -3.96 31.66 -7.07
C LEU A 98 -4.64 30.38 -7.55
N SER A 99 -3.84 29.43 -8.00
CA SER A 99 -4.31 28.11 -8.39
C SER A 99 -5.04 27.43 -7.21
N PRO A 100 -6.32 27.08 -7.36
CA PRO A 100 -7.07 26.35 -6.33
C PRO A 100 -6.39 25.03 -5.95
N ALA A 101 -5.75 24.37 -6.91
CA ALA A 101 -5.03 23.13 -6.71
C ALA A 101 -3.88 23.28 -5.71
N ARG A 102 -3.10 24.33 -5.82
CA ARG A 102 -1.96 24.59 -4.94
C ARG A 102 -2.39 25.03 -3.54
N ASP A 103 -3.45 25.82 -3.44
CA ASP A 103 -4.01 26.25 -2.14
C ASP A 103 -4.53 25.03 -1.35
N VAL A 104 -5.31 24.16 -2.00
CA VAL A 104 -5.77 22.91 -1.39
C VAL A 104 -4.59 22.03 -0.98
N ALA A 105 -3.60 21.84 -1.86
CA ALA A 105 -2.44 21.02 -1.56
C ALA A 105 -1.67 21.55 -0.33
N ALA A 106 -1.43 22.85 -0.25
CA ALA A 106 -0.76 23.44 0.91
C ALA A 106 -1.54 23.24 2.21
N ARG A 107 -2.86 23.46 2.20
CA ARG A 107 -3.72 23.28 3.38
C ARG A 107 -3.78 21.84 3.84
N VAL A 108 -3.91 20.88 2.94
CA VAL A 108 -3.91 19.44 3.26
C VAL A 108 -2.58 19.04 3.90
N LEU A 109 -1.46 19.44 3.30
CA LEU A 109 -0.12 19.13 3.83
C LEU A 109 0.15 19.80 5.19
N LEU A 110 -0.37 21.01 5.43
CA LEU A 110 -0.29 21.67 6.73
C LEU A 110 -1.17 20.98 7.78
N ARG A 111 -2.39 20.57 7.43
CA ARG A 111 -3.27 19.79 8.32
C ARG A 111 -2.66 18.45 8.72
N ARG A 112 -1.97 17.79 7.78
CA ARG A 112 -1.25 16.53 8.06
C ARG A 112 -0.24 16.65 9.21
N LEU A 113 0.34 17.85 9.45
CA LEU A 113 1.25 18.09 10.57
C LEU A 113 0.54 18.13 11.94
N GLN A 114 -0.78 18.31 11.98
CA GLN A 114 -1.52 18.66 13.20
C GLN A 114 -2.27 17.48 13.83
N GLY A 115 -2.31 16.30 13.16
CA GLY A 115 -3.13 15.19 13.64
C GLY A 115 -2.75 13.84 13.07
N ASN A 116 -3.56 12.84 13.42
CA ASN A 116 -3.36 11.44 13.04
C ASN A 116 -4.14 11.01 11.79
N ALA A 117 -4.97 11.89 11.19
CA ALA A 117 -5.69 11.56 9.98
C ALA A 117 -4.72 11.32 8.81
N PHE A 118 -4.97 10.31 8.00
CA PHE A 118 -4.15 10.02 6.83
C PHE A 118 -4.34 11.10 5.76
N VAL A 119 -3.30 11.32 4.97
CA VAL A 119 -3.31 12.36 3.93
C VAL A 119 -4.39 12.11 2.87
N GLU A 120 -4.71 10.85 2.63
CA GLU A 120 -5.77 10.41 1.73
C GLU A 120 -7.14 10.94 2.20
N ASP A 121 -7.46 10.75 3.47
CA ASP A 121 -8.72 11.21 4.08
C ASP A 121 -8.78 12.75 4.14
N LEU A 122 -7.68 13.38 4.54
CA LEU A 122 -7.56 14.84 4.58
C LEU A 122 -7.75 15.47 3.20
N PHE A 123 -7.28 14.81 2.14
CA PHE A 123 -7.45 15.28 0.78
C PHE A 123 -8.91 15.16 0.32
N GLU A 124 -9.55 14.01 0.52
CA GLU A 124 -10.96 13.82 0.15
C GLU A 124 -11.88 14.79 0.88
N GLU A 125 -11.65 15.01 2.18
CA GLU A 125 -12.39 16.00 2.97
C GLU A 125 -12.19 17.43 2.42
N ALA A 126 -10.96 17.80 2.08
CA ALA A 126 -10.65 19.14 1.58
C ALA A 126 -11.31 19.41 0.21
N VAL A 127 -11.39 18.42 -0.67
CA VAL A 127 -11.99 18.58 -2.00
C VAL A 127 -13.50 18.47 -1.99
N ALA A 128 -14.10 17.72 -1.05
CA ALA A 128 -15.55 17.57 -0.93
C ALA A 128 -16.25 18.92 -0.68
N GLY A 129 -15.59 19.85 0.01
CA GLY A 129 -16.10 21.20 0.28
C GLY A 129 -15.88 22.23 -0.82
N THR A 130 -15.26 21.83 -1.97
CA THR A 130 -14.86 22.77 -3.01
C THR A 130 -15.50 22.48 -4.37
N LYS A 131 -15.87 23.54 -5.11
CA LYS A 131 -16.27 23.44 -6.53
C LYS A 131 -15.01 23.45 -7.42
N MET A 132 -14.15 22.46 -7.27
CA MET A 132 -12.91 22.37 -8.03
C MET A 132 -13.13 21.70 -9.38
N ARG A 133 -12.45 22.19 -10.44
CA ARG A 133 -12.43 21.51 -11.75
C ARG A 133 -11.69 20.18 -11.62
N ALA A 134 -12.05 19.21 -12.46
CA ALA A 134 -11.44 17.88 -12.44
C ALA A 134 -9.90 17.92 -12.61
N ASP A 135 -9.40 18.83 -13.47
CA ASP A 135 -7.96 19.01 -13.69
C ASP A 135 -7.25 19.59 -12.47
N ASP A 136 -7.86 20.57 -11.79
CA ASP A 136 -7.32 21.16 -10.57
C ASP A 136 -7.31 20.12 -9.43
N ARG A 137 -8.36 19.27 -9.35
CA ARG A 137 -8.39 18.17 -8.37
C ARG A 137 -7.27 17.18 -8.62
N ARG A 138 -7.06 16.77 -9.89
CA ARG A 138 -5.94 15.85 -10.23
C ARG A 138 -4.58 16.47 -9.90
N LEU A 139 -4.38 17.75 -10.22
CA LEU A 139 -3.15 18.45 -9.90
C LEU A 139 -2.93 18.59 -8.38
N ALA A 140 -3.98 18.91 -7.62
CA ALA A 140 -3.91 18.98 -6.16
C ALA A 140 -3.54 17.62 -5.56
N GLN A 141 -4.18 16.56 -6.01
CA GLN A 141 -3.90 15.19 -5.59
C GLN A 141 -2.46 14.79 -5.90
N GLU A 142 -1.99 15.06 -7.11
CA GLU A 142 -0.62 14.79 -7.53
C GLU A 142 0.41 15.53 -6.65
N MET A 143 0.16 16.81 -6.36
CA MET A 143 1.06 17.59 -5.49
C MET A 143 1.05 17.08 -4.06
N VAL A 144 -0.11 16.77 -3.48
CA VAL A 144 -0.22 16.25 -2.12
C VAL A 144 0.47 14.90 -2.01
N TYR A 145 0.08 13.96 -2.88
CA TYR A 145 0.60 12.60 -2.83
C TYR A 145 2.07 12.53 -3.21
N GLY A 146 2.51 13.34 -4.17
CA GLY A 146 3.90 13.46 -4.56
C GLY A 146 4.79 14.00 -3.44
N CYS A 147 4.36 15.06 -2.76
CA CYS A 147 5.11 15.61 -1.61
C CYS A 147 5.29 14.58 -0.48
N VAL A 148 4.27 13.76 -0.20
CA VAL A 148 4.36 12.72 0.81
C VAL A 148 5.20 11.54 0.32
N ARG A 149 5.00 11.10 -0.92
CA ARG A 149 5.77 10.02 -1.54
C ARG A 149 7.25 10.30 -1.58
N TRP A 150 7.65 11.51 -1.97
CA TRP A 150 9.04 11.93 -2.13
C TRP A 150 9.59 12.73 -0.94
N GLN A 151 8.96 12.61 0.24
CA GLN A 151 9.26 13.44 1.40
C GLN A 151 10.75 13.44 1.78
N ALA A 152 11.38 12.26 1.92
CA ALA A 152 12.80 12.20 2.33
C ALA A 152 13.74 12.77 1.26
N THR A 153 13.47 12.51 -0.01
CA THR A 153 14.25 13.10 -1.12
C THR A 153 14.12 14.62 -1.16
N LEU A 154 12.90 15.13 -0.98
CA LEU A 154 12.65 16.59 -0.94
C LEU A 154 13.32 17.24 0.28
N ASP A 155 13.29 16.58 1.45
CA ASP A 155 13.96 17.05 2.64
C ASP A 155 15.48 17.09 2.46
N TRP A 156 16.05 16.08 1.84
CA TRP A 156 17.47 16.05 1.52
C TRP A 156 17.87 17.20 0.56
N LEU A 157 17.05 17.47 -0.46
CA LEU A 157 17.27 18.61 -1.37
C LEU A 157 17.23 19.96 -0.61
N VAL A 158 16.33 20.12 0.35
CA VAL A 158 16.27 21.31 1.21
C VAL A 158 17.50 21.40 2.10
N ALA A 159 17.86 20.32 2.80
CA ALA A 159 18.97 20.24 3.74
C ALA A 159 20.31 20.69 3.10
N ARG A 160 20.58 20.26 1.87
CA ARG A 160 21.75 20.71 1.08
C ARG A 160 21.79 22.24 0.87
N LYS A 161 20.64 22.92 0.86
CA LYS A 161 20.56 24.36 0.61
C LYS A 161 20.48 25.19 1.89
N THR A 162 20.25 24.53 3.01
CA THR A 162 20.12 25.14 4.35
C THR A 162 21.24 24.74 5.27
N GLU A 163 22.30 24.06 4.76
CA GLU A 163 23.42 23.55 5.56
C GLU A 163 22.93 22.73 6.76
N ASP A 164 22.00 21.84 6.51
CA ASP A 164 21.33 20.97 7.49
C ASP A 164 20.61 21.71 8.64
N ARG A 165 20.40 23.01 8.52
CA ARG A 165 19.66 23.76 9.54
C ARG A 165 18.19 23.37 9.53
N PRO A 166 17.62 22.95 10.67
CA PRO A 166 16.21 22.56 10.75
C PRO A 166 15.30 23.76 10.45
N GLN A 167 14.24 23.51 9.71
CA GLN A 167 13.23 24.50 9.37
C GLN A 167 11.97 24.30 10.22
N LEU A 168 11.16 25.34 10.35
CA LEU A 168 9.81 25.20 10.91
C LEU A 168 9.04 24.16 10.08
N PRO A 169 8.32 23.22 10.71
CA PRO A 169 7.58 22.17 9.98
C PRO A 169 6.66 22.71 8.89
N GLN A 170 6.01 23.86 9.13
CA GLN A 170 5.15 24.51 8.15
C GLN A 170 5.94 25.08 6.96
N VAL A 171 7.12 25.64 7.21
CA VAL A 171 8.02 26.15 6.16
C VAL A 171 8.52 24.98 5.31
N GLN A 172 8.85 23.85 5.95
CA GLN A 172 9.24 22.63 5.25
C GLN A 172 8.15 22.12 4.30
N VAL A 173 6.87 22.25 4.66
CA VAL A 173 5.74 21.93 3.77
C VAL A 173 5.79 22.76 2.49
N PHE A 174 5.95 24.07 2.59
CA PHE A 174 6.03 24.94 1.40
C PHE A 174 7.27 24.63 0.56
N LEU A 175 8.41 24.35 1.20
CA LEU A 175 9.63 23.98 0.48
C LEU A 175 9.42 22.66 -0.27
N ARG A 176 8.87 21.63 0.35
CA ARG A 176 8.52 20.36 -0.33
C ARG A 176 7.56 20.59 -1.49
N LEU A 177 6.49 21.37 -1.28
CA LEU A 177 5.48 21.65 -2.30
C LEU A 177 6.07 22.36 -3.53
N GLY A 178 6.93 23.36 -3.33
CA GLY A 178 7.58 24.06 -4.43
C GLY A 178 8.61 23.19 -5.15
N LEU A 179 9.44 22.45 -4.40
CA LEU A 179 10.46 21.57 -4.98
C LEU A 179 9.86 20.38 -5.71
N TYR A 180 8.76 19.82 -5.21
CA TYR A 180 8.04 18.77 -5.94
C TYR A 180 7.55 19.25 -7.31
N GLN A 181 6.94 20.41 -7.37
CA GLN A 181 6.52 21.01 -8.65
C GLN A 181 7.72 21.31 -9.55
N LEU A 182 8.82 21.82 -8.99
CA LEU A 182 9.99 22.23 -9.76
C LEU A 182 10.74 21.05 -10.40
N PHE A 183 10.79 19.90 -9.73
CA PHE A 183 11.63 18.76 -10.11
C PHE A 183 10.87 17.54 -10.60
N PHE A 184 9.59 17.39 -10.26
CA PHE A 184 8.80 16.21 -10.59
C PHE A 184 7.60 16.49 -11.52
N LEU A 185 7.27 17.77 -11.76
CA LEU A 185 6.15 18.15 -12.62
C LEU A 185 6.65 18.94 -13.84
N ASP A 186 7.06 18.22 -14.88
CA ASP A 186 7.67 18.80 -16.09
C ASP A 186 6.79 19.83 -16.80
N ARG A 187 5.46 19.73 -16.66
CA ARG A 187 4.49 20.64 -17.31
C ARG A 187 4.28 21.95 -16.55
N ILE A 188 4.82 22.08 -15.34
CA ILE A 188 4.70 23.31 -14.55
C ILE A 188 5.92 24.19 -14.79
N PRO A 189 5.73 25.43 -15.27
CA PRO A 189 6.85 26.36 -15.41
C PRO A 189 7.50 26.67 -14.05
N PRO A 190 8.84 26.70 -13.94
CA PRO A 190 9.55 26.94 -12.69
C PRO A 190 9.13 28.21 -11.97
N HIS A 191 8.91 29.30 -12.72
CA HIS A 191 8.49 30.57 -12.14
C HIS A 191 7.10 30.45 -11.48
N ALA A 192 6.16 29.69 -12.09
CA ALA A 192 4.83 29.48 -11.53
C ALA A 192 4.91 28.61 -10.26
N ALA A 193 5.69 27.52 -10.29
CA ALA A 193 5.92 26.68 -9.11
C ALA A 193 6.44 27.49 -7.91
N CYS A 194 7.46 28.30 -8.12
CA CYS A 194 8.08 29.10 -7.07
C CYS A 194 7.18 30.25 -6.61
N PHE A 195 6.72 31.09 -7.56
CA PHE A 195 5.95 32.29 -7.26
C PHE A 195 4.63 31.95 -6.53
N GLU A 196 3.82 31.05 -7.08
CA GLU A 196 2.53 30.74 -6.46
C GLU A 196 2.70 30.07 -5.08
N THR A 197 3.72 29.22 -4.90
CA THR A 197 3.97 28.61 -3.59
C THR A 197 4.34 29.67 -2.54
N VAL A 198 5.15 30.67 -2.91
CA VAL A 198 5.52 31.79 -2.01
C VAL A 198 4.28 32.65 -1.69
N GLU A 199 3.44 32.94 -2.69
CA GLU A 199 2.22 33.72 -2.46
C GLU A 199 1.20 32.98 -1.58
N ILE A 200 1.08 31.65 -1.73
CA ILE A 200 0.25 30.83 -0.82
C ILE A 200 0.82 30.87 0.61
N ALA A 201 2.14 30.75 0.78
CA ALA A 201 2.75 30.87 2.09
C ALA A 201 2.43 32.21 2.75
N LYS A 202 2.51 33.32 2.01
CA LYS A 202 2.12 34.65 2.52
C LYS A 202 0.64 34.71 2.94
N ARG A 203 -0.26 34.20 2.10
CA ARG A 203 -1.71 34.16 2.40
C ARG A 203 -2.06 33.32 3.62
N LEU A 204 -1.27 32.26 3.87
CA LEU A 204 -1.43 31.39 5.03
C LEU A 204 -0.70 31.91 6.29
N GLY A 205 -0.21 33.16 6.26
CA GLY A 205 0.37 33.84 7.42
C GLY A 205 1.90 33.77 7.55
N PHE A 206 2.61 33.18 6.56
CA PHE A 206 4.07 33.01 6.60
C PHE A 206 4.82 34.12 5.83
N VAL A 207 4.37 35.36 5.97
CA VAL A 207 4.94 36.53 5.26
C VAL A 207 6.41 36.72 5.57
N SER A 208 6.83 36.57 6.84
CA SER A 208 8.24 36.73 7.28
C SER A 208 9.17 35.66 6.69
N GLN A 209 8.67 34.48 6.36
CA GLN A 209 9.43 33.37 5.77
C GLN A 209 9.46 33.39 4.25
N ALA A 210 8.62 34.23 3.59
CA ALA A 210 8.47 34.25 2.15
C ALA A 210 9.79 34.51 1.40
N ASN A 211 10.62 35.44 1.88
CA ASN A 211 11.90 35.73 1.28
C ASN A 211 12.89 34.57 1.39
N PHE A 212 12.90 33.88 2.52
CA PHE A 212 13.69 32.67 2.73
C PHE A 212 13.25 31.55 1.79
N ILE A 213 11.96 31.25 1.72
CA ILE A 213 11.38 30.22 0.81
C ILE A 213 11.80 30.53 -0.64
N ASN A 214 11.64 31.77 -1.08
CA ASN A 214 12.01 32.19 -2.42
C ASN A 214 13.53 32.06 -2.69
N ALA A 215 14.37 32.39 -1.71
CA ALA A 215 15.82 32.24 -1.84
C ALA A 215 16.23 30.76 -2.02
N ILE A 216 15.60 29.84 -1.28
CA ILE A 216 15.85 28.39 -1.43
C ILE A 216 15.42 27.92 -2.82
N PHE A 217 14.22 28.33 -3.30
CA PHE A 217 13.77 27.96 -4.64
C PHE A 217 14.73 28.43 -5.75
N ARG A 218 15.22 29.64 -5.67
CA ARG A 218 16.21 30.18 -6.65
C ARG A 218 17.51 29.36 -6.63
N ARG A 219 18.00 28.98 -5.46
CA ARG A 219 19.19 28.12 -5.34
C ARG A 219 18.98 26.73 -5.91
N CYS A 220 17.79 26.17 -5.76
CA CYS A 220 17.44 24.86 -6.29
C CYS A 220 17.21 24.93 -7.82
N ASP A 221 16.55 25.95 -8.34
CA ASP A 221 16.31 26.12 -9.77
C ASP A 221 17.62 26.30 -10.55
N ALA A 222 18.61 26.97 -9.99
CA ALA A 222 19.95 27.10 -10.59
C ALA A 222 20.65 25.72 -10.81
N GLU A 223 20.30 24.70 -10.04
CA GLU A 223 20.83 23.33 -10.17
C GLU A 223 19.87 22.38 -10.94
N ARG A 224 18.76 22.89 -11.47
CA ARG A 224 17.71 22.06 -12.08
C ARG A 224 18.24 21.09 -13.14
N GLY A 225 19.20 21.51 -13.95
CA GLY A 225 19.82 20.65 -14.96
C GLY A 225 20.56 19.42 -14.40
N ARG A 226 21.00 19.50 -13.14
CA ARG A 226 21.75 18.42 -12.46
C ARG A 226 20.92 17.54 -11.55
N VAL A 227 19.64 17.87 -11.33
CA VAL A 227 18.79 17.16 -10.36
C VAL A 227 18.60 15.70 -10.74
N LYS A 228 18.46 15.38 -12.04
CA LYS A 228 18.34 13.99 -12.50
C LYS A 228 19.60 13.17 -12.16
N GLU A 229 20.77 13.74 -12.32
CA GLU A 229 22.06 13.11 -11.96
C GLU A 229 22.15 12.90 -10.44
N LEU A 230 21.81 13.93 -9.66
CA LEU A 230 21.79 13.84 -8.20
C LEU A 230 20.79 12.78 -7.69
N LEU A 231 19.61 12.69 -8.27
CA LEU A 231 18.63 11.66 -7.91
C LEU A 231 19.13 10.25 -8.27
N ALA A 232 19.76 10.08 -9.44
CA ALA A 232 20.36 8.81 -9.83
C ALA A 232 21.51 8.40 -8.90
N GLU A 233 22.34 9.35 -8.48
CA GLU A 233 23.40 9.13 -7.49
C GLU A 233 22.82 8.70 -6.14
N LEU A 234 21.78 9.37 -5.65
CA LEU A 234 21.08 9.00 -4.41
C LEU A 234 20.47 7.60 -4.50
N GLN A 235 19.81 7.28 -5.63
CA GLN A 235 19.19 5.97 -5.88
C GLN A 235 20.23 4.84 -5.96
N SER A 236 21.48 5.16 -6.24
CA SER A 236 22.57 4.19 -6.23
C SER A 236 23.22 4.03 -4.86
N ASN A 237 23.42 5.11 -4.13
CA ASN A 237 24.24 5.14 -2.93
C ASN A 237 23.46 5.20 -1.61
N LEU A 238 22.25 5.80 -1.62
CA LEU A 238 21.41 6.04 -0.45
C LEU A 238 19.94 5.71 -0.79
N LEU A 239 19.62 4.41 -0.95
CA LEU A 239 18.32 3.97 -1.44
C LEU A 239 17.15 4.58 -0.66
N HIS A 240 17.24 4.66 0.67
CA HIS A 240 16.16 5.21 1.51
C HIS A 240 15.87 6.68 1.22
N ILE A 241 16.90 7.48 0.90
CA ILE A 241 16.73 8.87 0.46
C ILE A 241 16.32 8.94 -1.02
N GLY A 242 17.04 8.19 -1.88
CA GLY A 242 16.85 8.24 -3.34
C GLY A 242 15.47 7.75 -3.79
N TYR A 243 14.88 6.81 -3.07
CA TYR A 243 13.51 6.31 -3.28
C TYR A 243 12.52 6.76 -2.21
N SER A 244 12.94 7.59 -1.26
CA SER A 244 12.08 8.23 -0.25
C SER A 244 11.27 7.23 0.60
N HIS A 245 11.97 6.40 1.36
CA HIS A 245 11.40 5.46 2.31
C HIS A 245 12.09 5.58 3.68
N PRO A 246 11.47 5.13 4.79
CA PRO A 246 12.13 5.06 6.08
C PRO A 246 13.38 4.17 6.02
N GLU A 247 14.47 4.62 6.58
CA GLU A 247 15.75 3.90 6.52
C GLU A 247 15.66 2.51 7.14
N TRP A 248 15.04 2.39 8.34
CA TRP A 248 14.89 1.10 9.02
C TRP A 248 14.19 0.04 8.17
N LEU A 249 13.17 0.45 7.39
CA LEU A 249 12.40 -0.44 6.54
C LEU A 249 13.24 -0.88 5.32
N VAL A 250 13.97 0.05 4.72
CA VAL A 250 14.88 -0.27 3.60
C VAL A 250 15.99 -1.20 4.04
N GLN A 251 16.59 -0.99 5.22
CA GLN A 251 17.62 -1.87 5.77
C GLN A 251 17.09 -3.29 6.01
N LYS A 252 15.87 -3.42 6.52
CA LYS A 252 15.20 -4.70 6.71
C LYS A 252 15.00 -5.45 5.38
N TRP A 253 14.55 -4.75 4.34
CA TRP A 253 14.36 -5.32 3.00
C TRP A 253 15.67 -5.66 2.31
N LEU A 254 16.71 -4.83 2.48
CA LEU A 254 18.07 -5.14 1.99
C LEU A 254 18.63 -6.42 2.60
N ALA A 255 18.42 -6.61 3.90
CA ALA A 255 18.84 -7.84 4.59
C ALA A 255 18.08 -9.07 4.10
N ARG A 256 16.81 -8.90 3.69
CA ARG A 256 15.96 -10.01 3.25
C ARG A 256 16.15 -10.37 1.77
N TRP A 257 16.21 -9.40 0.87
CA TRP A 257 16.17 -9.61 -0.57
C TRP A 257 17.40 -9.12 -1.33
N GLY A 258 18.35 -8.48 -0.66
CA GLY A 258 19.48 -7.84 -1.30
C GLY A 258 19.11 -6.56 -2.05
N THR A 259 20.10 -5.98 -2.75
CA THR A 259 20.00 -4.64 -3.32
C THR A 259 19.02 -4.55 -4.50
N ASP A 260 19.06 -5.53 -5.42
CA ASP A 260 18.34 -5.42 -6.69
C ASP A 260 16.82 -5.59 -6.50
N ASP A 261 16.39 -6.58 -5.73
CA ASP A 261 14.96 -6.80 -5.47
C ASP A 261 14.40 -5.71 -4.55
N THR A 262 15.19 -5.25 -3.58
CA THR A 262 14.80 -4.08 -2.76
C THR A 262 14.62 -2.84 -3.63
N ARG A 263 15.54 -2.56 -4.57
CA ARG A 263 15.41 -1.44 -5.50
C ARG A 263 14.12 -1.54 -6.32
N ARG A 264 13.81 -2.70 -6.90
CA ARG A 264 12.56 -2.94 -7.65
C ARG A 264 11.32 -2.70 -6.79
N LEU A 265 11.34 -3.12 -5.51
CA LEU A 265 10.26 -2.84 -4.57
C LEU A 265 10.09 -1.35 -4.29
N LEU A 266 11.19 -0.62 -4.07
CA LEU A 266 11.16 0.82 -3.83
C LEU A 266 10.65 1.59 -5.06
N GLU A 267 11.03 1.16 -6.26
CA GLU A 267 10.50 1.67 -7.53
C GLU A 267 9.00 1.43 -7.64
N TRP A 268 8.55 0.19 -7.39
CA TRP A 268 7.13 -0.16 -7.37
C TRP A 268 6.33 0.72 -6.40
N ASN A 269 6.81 0.89 -5.20
CA ASN A 269 6.16 1.72 -4.16
C ASN A 269 6.03 3.20 -4.56
N ASN A 270 6.83 3.66 -5.52
CA ASN A 270 6.79 5.02 -6.04
C ASN A 270 5.99 5.15 -7.34
N THR A 271 5.48 4.06 -7.91
CA THR A 271 4.56 4.14 -9.06
C THR A 271 3.16 4.54 -8.63
N ALA A 272 2.42 5.19 -9.51
CA ALA A 272 0.99 5.41 -9.32
C ALA A 272 0.26 4.07 -9.45
N PRO A 273 -0.60 3.69 -8.47
CA PRO A 273 -1.35 2.45 -8.56
C PRO A 273 -2.41 2.54 -9.66
N LEU A 274 -2.55 1.45 -10.42
CA LEU A 274 -3.66 1.32 -11.37
C LEU A 274 -4.99 1.13 -10.63
N THR A 275 -6.06 1.67 -11.18
CA THR A 275 -7.42 1.35 -10.76
C THR A 275 -7.78 -0.01 -11.36
N CYS A 276 -7.86 -1.04 -10.51
CA CYS A 276 -8.23 -2.38 -10.95
C CYS A 276 -9.72 -2.64 -10.68
N ALA A 277 -10.45 -3.12 -11.68
CA ALA A 277 -11.87 -3.41 -11.60
C ALA A 277 -12.10 -4.91 -11.66
N ARG A 278 -12.70 -5.50 -10.60
CA ARG A 278 -13.17 -6.88 -10.57
C ARG A 278 -14.63 -6.93 -10.97
N VAL A 279 -14.96 -7.73 -11.97
CA VAL A 279 -16.34 -7.96 -12.43
C VAL A 279 -17.19 -8.54 -11.30
N ASN A 280 -18.39 -8.05 -11.15
CA ASN A 280 -19.38 -8.59 -10.23
C ASN A 280 -20.36 -9.51 -10.96
N THR A 281 -20.11 -10.81 -10.91
CA THR A 281 -20.91 -11.83 -11.62
C THR A 281 -22.32 -12.03 -11.05
N LEU A 282 -22.63 -11.46 -9.88
CA LEU A 282 -24.02 -11.41 -9.38
C LEU A 282 -24.90 -10.46 -10.20
N LYS A 283 -24.32 -9.52 -10.95
CA LYS A 283 -25.08 -8.49 -11.68
C LYS A 283 -24.80 -8.44 -13.18
N THR A 284 -23.64 -8.91 -13.60
CA THR A 284 -23.21 -8.82 -15.00
C THR A 284 -22.21 -9.90 -15.34
N ASP A 285 -21.83 -9.98 -16.59
CA ASP A 285 -20.71 -10.77 -17.07
C ASP A 285 -19.63 -9.86 -17.70
N PRO A 286 -18.41 -10.36 -17.94
CA PRO A 286 -17.33 -9.57 -18.52
C PRO A 286 -17.70 -8.94 -19.87
N THR A 287 -18.42 -9.66 -20.72
CA THR A 287 -18.80 -9.21 -22.08
C THR A 287 -19.70 -7.99 -22.02
N LYS A 288 -20.76 -8.02 -21.20
CA LYS A 288 -21.69 -6.90 -21.02
C LYS A 288 -21.01 -5.69 -20.40
N LEU A 289 -20.12 -5.91 -19.43
CA LEU A 289 -19.36 -4.80 -18.82
C LEU A 289 -18.46 -4.13 -19.84
N ILE A 290 -17.72 -4.89 -20.64
CA ILE A 290 -16.85 -4.39 -21.70
C ILE A 290 -17.66 -3.61 -22.76
N GLU A 291 -18.79 -4.16 -23.17
CA GLU A 291 -19.67 -3.52 -24.14
C GLU A 291 -20.14 -2.13 -23.63
N ARG A 292 -20.61 -2.07 -22.39
CA ARG A 292 -21.02 -0.81 -21.75
C ARG A 292 -19.88 0.18 -21.66
N TRP A 293 -18.69 -0.26 -21.23
CA TRP A 293 -17.50 0.60 -21.17
C TRP A 293 -17.13 1.17 -22.53
N ARG A 294 -17.14 0.35 -23.57
CA ARG A 294 -16.77 0.79 -24.93
C ARG A 294 -17.81 1.72 -25.56
N LEU A 295 -19.09 1.39 -25.44
CA LEU A 295 -20.15 2.09 -26.16
C LEU A 295 -20.69 3.31 -25.42
N THR A 296 -20.68 3.30 -24.09
CA THR A 296 -21.38 4.33 -23.28
C THR A 296 -20.46 5.13 -22.38
N GLU A 297 -19.46 4.50 -21.77
CA GLU A 297 -18.68 5.13 -20.71
C GLU A 297 -17.26 5.50 -21.17
N HIS A 298 -16.85 5.06 -22.36
CA HIS A 298 -15.55 5.37 -23.00
C HIS A 298 -14.36 5.06 -22.08
N VAL A 299 -14.36 3.88 -21.46
CA VAL A 299 -13.29 3.40 -20.58
C VAL A 299 -12.25 2.66 -21.41
N GLU A 300 -10.99 3.04 -21.24
CA GLU A 300 -9.85 2.28 -21.75
C GLU A 300 -9.32 1.36 -20.65
N TYR A 301 -9.06 0.10 -21.00
CA TYR A 301 -8.64 -0.92 -20.05
C TYR A 301 -7.68 -1.92 -20.67
N ASP A 302 -6.90 -2.60 -19.79
CA ASP A 302 -6.18 -3.83 -20.12
C ASP A 302 -6.75 -4.99 -19.30
N PHE A 303 -6.66 -6.19 -19.84
CA PHE A 303 -6.93 -7.41 -19.07
C PHE A 303 -5.77 -7.68 -18.10
N LEU A 304 -6.12 -8.03 -16.86
CA LEU A 304 -5.17 -8.50 -15.87
C LEU A 304 -5.31 -10.01 -15.69
N SER A 305 -4.25 -10.73 -16.02
CA SER A 305 -4.19 -12.19 -15.83
C SER A 305 -3.36 -12.51 -14.60
N CYS A 306 -3.98 -13.21 -13.64
CA CYS A 306 -3.30 -13.75 -12.46
C CYS A 306 -3.75 -15.22 -12.29
N PRO A 307 -2.87 -16.13 -11.83
CA PRO A 307 -3.21 -17.55 -11.70
C PRO A 307 -4.37 -17.87 -10.74
N TRP A 308 -4.70 -16.94 -9.85
CA TRP A 308 -5.78 -17.04 -8.86
C TRP A 308 -7.04 -16.24 -9.23
N VAL A 309 -7.13 -15.76 -10.47
CA VAL A 309 -8.26 -15.00 -10.98
C VAL A 309 -8.73 -15.65 -12.27
N GLU A 310 -10.04 -15.82 -12.41
CA GLU A 310 -10.65 -16.29 -13.65
C GLU A 310 -10.32 -15.33 -14.80
N ALA A 311 -10.11 -15.90 -15.99
CA ALA A 311 -9.83 -15.11 -17.18
C ALA A 311 -10.93 -14.05 -17.39
N ASP A 312 -10.52 -12.86 -17.80
CA ASP A 312 -11.40 -11.73 -18.15
C ASP A 312 -12.26 -11.18 -17.00
N HIS A 313 -11.96 -11.53 -15.74
CA HIS A 313 -12.71 -11.04 -14.58
C HIS A 313 -12.06 -9.83 -13.88
N VAL A 314 -10.83 -9.46 -14.24
CA VAL A 314 -10.16 -8.28 -13.68
C VAL A 314 -9.52 -7.44 -14.78
N PHE A 315 -9.71 -6.14 -14.68
CA PHE A 315 -9.24 -5.15 -15.64
C PHE A 315 -8.44 -4.06 -14.95
N ALA A 316 -7.37 -3.59 -15.59
CA ALA A 316 -6.70 -2.34 -15.25
C ALA A 316 -7.30 -1.19 -16.05
N LEU A 317 -7.91 -0.23 -15.40
CA LEU A 317 -8.50 0.93 -16.05
C LEU A 317 -7.39 1.95 -16.34
N LYS A 318 -7.18 2.28 -17.63
CA LYS A 318 -6.19 3.27 -18.09
C LYS A 318 -6.75 4.67 -18.10
N THR A 319 -7.88 4.82 -18.77
CA THR A 319 -8.59 6.08 -18.88
C THR A 319 -10.05 5.84 -18.55
N HIS A 320 -10.57 6.59 -17.59
CA HIS A 320 -11.95 6.46 -17.18
C HIS A 320 -12.49 7.77 -16.59
N PRO A 321 -13.80 8.03 -16.68
CA PRO A 321 -14.46 9.09 -15.89
C PRO A 321 -14.26 8.87 -14.40
N SER A 322 -14.68 9.84 -13.59
CA SER A 322 -14.76 9.60 -12.14
C SER A 322 -15.62 8.36 -11.87
N LEU A 323 -15.17 7.47 -10.98
CA LEU A 323 -15.88 6.22 -10.67
C LEU A 323 -17.35 6.46 -10.32
N ILE A 324 -17.63 7.48 -9.50
CA ILE A 324 -18.99 7.88 -9.12
C ILE A 324 -19.80 8.36 -10.34
N GLY A 325 -19.14 8.90 -11.36
CA GLY A 325 -19.75 9.30 -12.62
C GLY A 325 -20.12 8.12 -13.54
N MET A 326 -19.49 6.96 -13.36
CA MET A 326 -19.74 5.76 -14.17
C MET A 326 -21.02 5.05 -13.71
N GLY A 327 -21.94 4.82 -14.66
CA GLY A 327 -23.17 4.05 -14.39
C GLY A 327 -22.85 2.62 -13.99
N SER A 328 -21.91 1.96 -14.68
CA SER A 328 -21.49 0.59 -14.35
C SER A 328 -20.98 0.45 -12.91
N PHE A 329 -20.30 1.47 -12.38
CA PHE A 329 -19.87 1.47 -10.97
C PHE A 329 -21.08 1.64 -10.02
N ARG A 330 -21.95 2.62 -10.29
CA ARG A 330 -23.14 2.87 -9.45
C ARG A 330 -24.08 1.68 -9.42
N ASP A 331 -24.26 1.03 -10.55
CA ASP A 331 -25.12 -0.16 -10.71
C ASP A 331 -24.49 -1.44 -10.10
N GLY A 332 -23.22 -1.34 -9.62
CA GLY A 332 -22.52 -2.42 -8.95
C GLY A 332 -22.04 -3.53 -9.90
N TRP A 333 -21.78 -3.21 -11.17
CA TRP A 333 -21.28 -4.19 -12.14
C TRP A 333 -19.81 -4.56 -11.92
N PHE A 334 -19.07 -3.74 -11.17
CA PHE A 334 -17.71 -4.04 -10.76
C PHE A 334 -17.37 -3.46 -9.38
N TYR A 335 -16.34 -3.99 -8.78
CA TYR A 335 -15.72 -3.48 -7.56
C TYR A 335 -14.26 -3.13 -7.81
N VAL A 336 -13.78 -2.01 -7.22
CA VAL A 336 -12.38 -1.60 -7.35
C VAL A 336 -11.54 -2.36 -6.33
N GLN A 337 -10.65 -3.22 -6.82
CA GLN A 337 -9.87 -4.10 -5.98
C GLN A 337 -8.59 -4.55 -6.69
N ASP A 338 -7.45 -4.53 -5.98
CA ASP A 338 -6.20 -5.05 -6.53
C ASP A 338 -6.25 -6.58 -6.64
N PRO A 339 -5.70 -7.17 -7.72
CA PRO A 339 -5.69 -8.63 -7.90
C PRO A 339 -5.06 -9.40 -6.74
N SER A 340 -4.05 -8.83 -6.04
CA SER A 340 -3.40 -9.48 -4.89
C SER A 340 -4.39 -9.85 -3.79
N THR A 341 -5.39 -9.01 -3.56
CA THR A 341 -6.40 -9.20 -2.51
C THR A 341 -7.39 -10.33 -2.81
N LEU A 342 -7.48 -10.74 -4.09
CA LEU A 342 -8.37 -11.83 -4.52
C LEU A 342 -7.80 -13.20 -4.16
N LEU A 343 -6.49 -13.31 -3.96
CA LEU A 343 -5.82 -14.56 -3.59
C LEU A 343 -6.41 -15.15 -2.30
N ALA A 344 -6.73 -14.33 -1.31
CA ALA A 344 -7.30 -14.79 -0.04
C ALA A 344 -8.65 -15.48 -0.23
N VAL A 345 -9.55 -14.91 -1.05
CA VAL A 345 -10.86 -15.53 -1.34
C VAL A 345 -10.73 -16.74 -2.26
N HIS A 346 -9.81 -16.70 -3.23
CA HIS A 346 -9.48 -17.87 -4.05
C HIS A 346 -8.98 -19.04 -3.18
N THR A 347 -8.11 -18.77 -2.20
CA THR A 347 -7.59 -19.78 -1.27
C THR A 347 -8.66 -20.30 -0.30
N LEU A 348 -9.60 -19.43 0.11
CA LEU A 348 -10.74 -19.81 0.95
C LEU A 348 -11.68 -20.77 0.21
N ASP A 349 -11.81 -20.59 -1.12
CA ASP A 349 -12.64 -21.40 -2.02
C ASP A 349 -14.09 -21.55 -1.52
N PRO A 350 -14.85 -20.43 -1.42
CA PRO A 350 -16.20 -20.47 -0.89
C PRO A 350 -17.19 -21.15 -1.85
N TRP A 351 -18.14 -21.93 -1.30
CA TRP A 351 -19.17 -22.64 -2.03
C TRP A 351 -20.58 -22.25 -1.57
N ALA A 352 -21.56 -22.40 -2.45
CA ALA A 352 -22.97 -22.21 -2.13
C ALA A 352 -23.40 -23.11 -0.96
N GLY A 353 -24.24 -22.59 -0.06
CA GLY A 353 -24.76 -23.28 1.12
C GLY A 353 -23.82 -23.28 2.34
N GLU A 354 -22.59 -22.81 2.24
CA GLU A 354 -21.66 -22.76 3.39
C GLU A 354 -22.00 -21.61 4.36
N SER A 355 -21.59 -21.79 5.61
CA SER A 355 -21.57 -20.74 6.64
C SER A 355 -20.15 -20.19 6.77
N ILE A 356 -19.95 -18.93 6.39
CA ILE A 356 -18.62 -18.31 6.30
C ILE A 356 -18.55 -17.08 7.19
N LEU A 357 -17.41 -16.92 7.89
CA LEU A 357 -17.07 -15.73 8.67
C LEU A 357 -15.97 -14.95 7.98
N ASP A 358 -16.20 -13.65 7.73
CA ASP A 358 -15.17 -12.66 7.37
C ASP A 358 -14.90 -11.79 8.60
N LEU A 359 -13.79 -12.05 9.31
CA LEU A 359 -13.57 -11.53 10.66
C LEU A 359 -13.10 -10.06 10.69
N CYS A 360 -12.49 -9.56 9.60
CA CYS A 360 -12.01 -8.18 9.47
C CYS A 360 -12.50 -7.58 8.14
N ALA A 361 -13.82 -7.53 7.96
CA ALA A 361 -14.48 -7.42 6.67
C ALA A 361 -14.35 -6.06 5.96
N ALA A 362 -14.21 -4.96 6.74
CA ALA A 362 -14.30 -3.62 6.15
C ALA A 362 -13.13 -3.27 5.21
N PRO A 363 -13.43 -2.68 4.05
CA PRO A 363 -14.67 -2.06 3.59
C PRO A 363 -15.62 -2.97 2.79
N GLY A 364 -15.46 -4.31 2.80
CA GLY A 364 -16.39 -5.26 2.21
C GLY A 364 -15.99 -5.83 0.83
N GLY A 365 -14.77 -5.57 0.36
CA GLY A 365 -14.31 -6.06 -0.95
C GLY A 365 -14.14 -7.57 -1.02
N LYS A 366 -13.56 -8.19 0.03
CA LYS A 366 -13.42 -9.65 0.16
C LYS A 366 -14.77 -10.28 0.50
N THR A 367 -15.54 -9.69 1.41
CA THR A 367 -16.91 -10.08 1.75
C THR A 367 -17.79 -10.22 0.50
N ALA A 368 -17.83 -9.18 -0.35
CA ALA A 368 -18.61 -9.20 -1.58
C ALA A 368 -18.10 -10.25 -2.59
N TYR A 369 -16.80 -10.55 -2.59
CA TYR A 369 -16.24 -11.58 -3.47
C TYR A 369 -16.56 -12.99 -2.95
N ILE A 370 -16.57 -13.20 -1.63
CA ILE A 370 -17.06 -14.44 -1.01
C ILE A 370 -18.53 -14.67 -1.42
N ALA A 371 -19.40 -13.68 -1.22
CA ALA A 371 -20.81 -13.77 -1.59
C ALA A 371 -21.02 -14.04 -3.09
N GLN A 372 -20.17 -13.45 -3.95
CA GLN A 372 -20.17 -13.70 -5.38
C GLN A 372 -19.84 -15.16 -5.71
N LYS A 373 -18.85 -15.75 -5.03
CA LYS A 373 -18.47 -17.16 -5.20
C LYS A 373 -19.51 -18.12 -4.64
N MET A 374 -20.22 -17.72 -3.58
CA MET A 374 -21.35 -18.45 -3.00
C MET A 374 -22.64 -18.27 -3.82
N GLU A 375 -22.67 -17.46 -4.86
CA GLU A 375 -23.88 -17.14 -5.64
C GLU A 375 -25.05 -16.60 -4.78
N ASN A 376 -24.71 -15.88 -3.68
CA ASN A 376 -25.64 -15.43 -2.64
C ASN A 376 -26.38 -16.56 -1.89
N ASP A 377 -25.92 -17.80 -1.95
CA ASP A 377 -26.51 -18.93 -1.25
C ASP A 377 -25.64 -19.35 -0.05
N GLY A 378 -26.23 -19.44 1.14
CA GLY A 378 -25.56 -19.73 2.41
C GLY A 378 -25.61 -18.58 3.41
N GLU A 379 -24.75 -18.66 4.44
CA GLU A 379 -24.65 -17.65 5.49
C GLU A 379 -23.28 -16.99 5.45
N LEU A 380 -23.23 -15.67 5.28
CA LEU A 380 -21.98 -14.89 5.35
C LEU A 380 -22.09 -13.87 6.48
N LEU A 381 -21.28 -14.05 7.54
CA LEU A 381 -21.16 -13.10 8.63
C LEU A 381 -19.91 -12.21 8.42
N ALA A 382 -20.12 -10.92 8.23
CA ALA A 382 -19.05 -9.93 8.08
C ALA A 382 -18.84 -9.15 9.37
N CYS A 383 -17.68 -9.30 9.99
CA CYS A 383 -17.33 -8.65 11.25
C CYS A 383 -16.26 -7.56 11.06
N ASP A 384 -16.33 -6.52 11.86
CA ASP A 384 -15.25 -5.53 12.06
C ASP A 384 -15.36 -4.94 13.46
N SER A 385 -14.27 -4.44 14.01
CA SER A 385 -14.26 -3.77 15.33
C SER A 385 -14.96 -2.40 15.29
N SER A 386 -15.00 -1.74 14.13
CA SER A 386 -15.56 -0.39 13.95
C SER A 386 -16.94 -0.43 13.29
N PRO A 387 -18.01 0.05 14.00
CA PRO A 387 -19.34 0.19 13.41
C PRO A 387 -19.36 1.10 12.17
N ASP A 388 -18.57 2.18 12.16
CA ASP A 388 -18.50 3.09 11.02
C ASP A 388 -17.90 2.43 9.79
N ARG A 389 -16.90 1.57 9.97
CA ARG A 389 -16.32 0.79 8.87
C ARG A 389 -17.30 -0.27 8.36
N LEU A 390 -18.10 -0.89 9.23
CA LEU A 390 -19.14 -1.85 8.84
C LEU A 390 -20.25 -1.22 7.99
N ARG A 391 -20.53 0.07 8.19
CA ARG A 391 -21.46 0.78 7.30
C ARG A 391 -20.99 0.72 5.84
N LEU A 392 -19.68 0.85 5.59
CA LEU A 392 -19.10 0.72 4.24
C LEU A 392 -19.30 -0.69 3.67
N VAL A 393 -19.21 -1.74 4.51
CA VAL A 393 -19.52 -3.11 4.10
C VAL A 393 -20.98 -3.21 3.64
N THR A 394 -21.92 -2.69 4.44
CA THR A 394 -23.36 -2.72 4.13
C THR A 394 -23.64 -1.96 2.83
N GLU A 395 -23.13 -0.75 2.67
CA GLU A 395 -23.30 0.08 1.47
C GLU A 395 -22.74 -0.60 0.21
N ASN A 396 -21.52 -1.17 0.29
CA ASN A 396 -20.91 -1.89 -0.82
C ASN A 396 -21.67 -3.17 -1.17
N CYS A 397 -22.08 -3.96 -0.18
CA CYS A 397 -22.87 -5.17 -0.39
C CYS A 397 -24.22 -4.86 -1.06
N ALA A 398 -24.93 -3.82 -0.60
CA ALA A 398 -26.18 -3.37 -1.20
C ALA A 398 -25.97 -2.94 -2.67
N ARG A 399 -24.95 -2.12 -2.95
CA ARG A 399 -24.61 -1.69 -4.31
C ARG A 399 -24.30 -2.87 -5.23
N LEU A 400 -23.57 -3.87 -4.72
CA LEU A 400 -23.14 -5.05 -5.46
C LEU A 400 -24.21 -6.15 -5.57
N GLY A 401 -25.35 -6.02 -4.88
CA GLY A 401 -26.44 -7.00 -4.91
C GLY A 401 -26.15 -8.24 -4.05
N VAL A 402 -25.33 -8.10 -3.01
CA VAL A 402 -25.07 -9.15 -2.03
C VAL A 402 -26.25 -9.22 -1.07
N THR A 403 -26.85 -10.41 -0.92
CA THR A 403 -28.05 -10.64 -0.10
C THR A 403 -27.84 -11.61 1.06
N CYS A 404 -26.80 -12.46 1.01
CA CYS A 404 -26.51 -13.48 2.04
C CYS A 404 -25.67 -12.95 3.21
N VAL A 405 -25.32 -11.66 3.24
CA VAL A 405 -24.45 -11.08 4.25
C VAL A 405 -25.22 -10.54 5.45
N GLN A 406 -24.71 -10.83 6.64
CA GLN A 406 -25.05 -10.14 7.88
C GLN A 406 -23.81 -9.42 8.40
N THR A 407 -23.96 -8.20 8.93
CA THR A 407 -22.85 -7.44 9.53
C THR A 407 -22.95 -7.45 11.05
N LEU A 408 -21.81 -7.61 11.73
CA LEU A 408 -21.74 -7.62 13.19
C LEU A 408 -20.52 -6.86 13.69
N ALA A 409 -20.75 -5.83 14.52
CA ALA A 409 -19.67 -5.15 15.22
C ALA A 409 -19.19 -6.02 16.39
N ILE A 410 -17.91 -6.41 16.37
CA ILE A 410 -17.35 -7.30 17.41
C ILE A 410 -16.67 -6.54 18.55
N GLY A 411 -16.40 -5.23 18.40
CA GLY A 411 -15.90 -4.34 19.46
C GLY A 411 -14.72 -4.92 20.24
N ASP A 412 -14.72 -4.63 21.56
CA ASP A 412 -13.65 -5.05 22.48
C ASP A 412 -13.83 -6.49 23.01
N ASN A 413 -15.00 -7.10 22.82
CA ASN A 413 -15.31 -8.46 23.26
C ASN A 413 -15.86 -9.31 22.11
N PRO A 414 -15.01 -9.72 21.18
CA PRO A 414 -15.44 -10.47 19.99
C PRO A 414 -16.00 -11.85 20.29
N GLU A 415 -15.52 -12.54 21.35
CA GLU A 415 -16.02 -13.84 21.78
C GLU A 415 -17.50 -13.76 22.20
N ALA A 416 -17.85 -12.75 22.98
CA ALA A 416 -19.24 -12.54 23.39
C ALA A 416 -20.15 -12.15 22.22
N ALA A 417 -19.64 -11.35 21.28
CA ALA A 417 -20.38 -10.93 20.10
C ALA A 417 -20.67 -12.09 19.15
N LEU A 418 -19.71 -12.97 18.92
CA LEU A 418 -19.85 -14.17 18.08
C LEU A 418 -20.64 -15.29 18.78
N ASN A 419 -20.74 -15.23 20.10
CA ASN A 419 -21.40 -16.24 20.92
C ASN A 419 -20.84 -17.66 20.61
N GLN A 420 -21.71 -18.66 20.45
CA GLN A 420 -21.32 -20.05 20.13
C GLN A 420 -21.43 -20.40 18.64
N ARG A 421 -21.51 -19.40 17.76
CA ARG A 421 -21.59 -19.63 16.30
C ARG A 421 -20.35 -20.36 15.79
N LYS A 422 -20.58 -21.28 14.84
CA LYS A 422 -19.53 -22.05 14.18
C LYS A 422 -19.68 -21.96 12.67
N PHE A 423 -18.56 -21.89 11.96
CA PHE A 423 -18.51 -21.67 10.53
C PHE A 423 -17.74 -22.79 9.83
N ASP A 424 -18.10 -23.07 8.58
CA ASP A 424 -17.40 -24.02 7.72
C ASP A 424 -16.05 -23.45 7.30
N LYS A 425 -16.01 -22.15 6.99
CA LYS A 425 -14.81 -21.44 6.58
C LYS A 425 -14.72 -20.07 7.27
N ILE A 426 -13.51 -19.66 7.57
CA ILE A 426 -13.24 -18.34 8.17
C ILE A 426 -12.12 -17.64 7.41
N LEU A 427 -12.38 -16.40 7.00
CA LEU A 427 -11.37 -15.49 6.51
C LEU A 427 -10.91 -14.56 7.64
N VAL A 428 -9.62 -14.50 7.87
CA VAL A 428 -8.96 -13.55 8.76
C VAL A 428 -8.07 -12.65 7.91
N ASP A 429 -8.66 -11.61 7.30
CA ASP A 429 -7.91 -10.56 6.60
C ASP A 429 -7.39 -9.55 7.62
N ALA A 430 -6.31 -9.92 8.30
CA ALA A 430 -5.88 -9.29 9.53
C ALA A 430 -5.38 -7.85 9.36
N PRO A 431 -5.62 -6.95 10.32
CA PRO A 431 -4.97 -5.65 10.35
C PRO A 431 -3.45 -5.86 10.42
N CYS A 432 -2.72 -5.14 9.55
CA CYS A 432 -1.29 -5.32 9.38
C CYS A 432 -0.57 -4.00 9.08
N SER A 433 0.76 -4.04 8.98
CA SER A 433 1.60 -2.90 8.64
C SER A 433 1.37 -2.33 7.23
N ASN A 434 0.67 -3.05 6.35
CA ASN A 434 0.40 -2.67 4.97
C ASN A 434 1.65 -2.37 4.13
N THR A 435 2.81 -2.95 4.45
CA THR A 435 4.07 -2.69 3.74
C THR A 435 4.05 -3.16 2.29
N GLY A 436 3.15 -4.09 1.93
CA GLY A 436 2.94 -4.55 0.55
C GLY A 436 2.13 -3.60 -0.33
N VAL A 437 1.47 -2.58 0.26
CA VAL A 437 0.57 -1.66 -0.47
C VAL A 437 0.96 -0.19 -0.31
N LEU A 438 2.23 0.11 -0.03
CA LEU A 438 2.73 1.47 0.24
C LEU A 438 2.51 2.44 -0.94
N ARG A 439 2.39 1.96 -2.18
CA ARG A 439 2.03 2.82 -3.31
C ARG A 439 0.62 3.38 -3.22
N ARG A 440 -0.29 2.66 -2.53
CA ARG A 440 -1.69 3.06 -2.29
C ARG A 440 -1.88 3.77 -0.95
N ARG A 441 -1.07 3.41 0.05
CA ARG A 441 -1.06 3.97 1.40
C ARG A 441 0.21 4.79 1.63
N ILE A 442 0.36 5.86 0.84
CA ILE A 442 1.61 6.64 0.77
C ILE A 442 2.02 7.27 2.10
N ASP A 443 1.05 7.70 2.91
CA ASP A 443 1.29 8.34 4.20
C ASP A 443 1.75 7.35 5.26
N LEU A 444 1.31 6.10 5.15
CA LEU A 444 1.61 5.05 6.10
C LEU A 444 3.13 4.79 6.22
N ARG A 445 3.89 4.90 5.11
CA ARG A 445 5.36 4.73 5.13
C ARG A 445 6.07 5.62 6.14
N TRP A 446 5.52 6.79 6.47
CA TRP A 446 6.10 7.76 7.40
C TRP A 446 5.54 7.66 8.81
N ARG A 447 4.49 6.87 9.01
CA ARG A 447 3.83 6.69 10.29
C ARG A 447 4.20 5.38 10.96
N LEU A 448 4.48 4.35 10.17
CA LEU A 448 4.87 3.03 10.64
C LEU A 448 6.21 3.10 11.41
N ARG A 449 6.23 2.47 12.58
CA ARG A 449 7.40 2.35 13.45
C ARG A 449 7.74 0.87 13.66
N PRO A 450 9.00 0.54 13.94
CA PRO A 450 9.38 -0.85 14.25
C PRO A 450 8.54 -1.49 15.37
N ASP A 451 8.23 -0.73 16.43
CA ASP A 451 7.47 -1.22 17.58
C ASP A 451 5.99 -1.54 17.26
N ASP A 452 5.43 -0.93 16.21
CA ASP A 452 4.05 -1.18 15.79
C ASP A 452 3.88 -2.62 15.28
N LEU A 453 4.93 -3.23 14.72
CA LEU A 453 4.89 -4.60 14.22
C LEU A 453 4.58 -5.61 15.32
N ALA A 454 5.18 -5.45 16.50
CA ALA A 454 4.93 -6.36 17.62
C ALA A 454 3.46 -6.34 18.06
N GLN A 455 2.86 -5.15 18.17
CA GLN A 455 1.45 -4.99 18.54
C GLN A 455 0.50 -5.56 17.48
N LEU A 456 0.86 -5.44 16.20
CA LEU A 456 0.10 -6.04 15.11
C LEU A 456 0.16 -7.56 15.17
N CYS A 457 1.34 -8.16 15.40
CA CYS A 457 1.50 -9.60 15.54
C CYS A 457 0.68 -10.17 16.70
N GLU A 458 0.64 -9.48 17.86
CA GLU A 458 -0.22 -9.88 18.99
C GLU A 458 -1.70 -9.85 18.60
N THR A 459 -2.13 -8.83 17.88
CA THR A 459 -3.51 -8.71 17.41
C THR A 459 -3.86 -9.81 16.41
N GLN A 460 -2.97 -10.09 15.47
CA GLN A 460 -3.13 -11.14 14.46
C GLN A 460 -3.23 -12.53 15.10
N THR A 461 -2.38 -12.81 16.09
CA THR A 461 -2.42 -14.08 16.85
C THR A 461 -3.74 -14.24 17.60
N ARG A 462 -4.26 -13.17 18.23
CA ARG A 462 -5.57 -13.21 18.90
C ARG A 462 -6.70 -13.47 17.91
N LEU A 463 -6.68 -12.84 16.72
CA LEU A 463 -7.69 -13.04 15.70
C LEU A 463 -7.68 -14.48 15.15
N LEU A 464 -6.51 -15.08 14.94
CA LEU A 464 -6.38 -16.49 14.57
C LEU A 464 -6.92 -17.44 15.66
N THR A 465 -6.62 -17.16 16.91
CA THR A 465 -7.14 -17.93 18.05
C THR A 465 -8.66 -17.83 18.14
N LEU A 466 -9.21 -16.63 17.96
CA LEU A 466 -10.66 -16.42 17.87
C LEU A 466 -11.28 -17.21 16.72
N ALA A 467 -10.68 -17.16 15.54
CA ALA A 467 -11.15 -17.94 14.38
C ALA A 467 -11.15 -19.44 14.67
N ALA A 468 -10.09 -19.97 15.29
CA ALA A 468 -10.01 -21.37 15.67
C ALA A 468 -11.14 -21.79 16.65
N ALA A 469 -11.49 -20.90 17.59
CA ALA A 469 -12.60 -21.15 18.53
C ALA A 469 -13.98 -21.20 17.84
N HIS A 470 -14.13 -20.60 16.65
CA HIS A 470 -15.39 -20.51 15.91
C HIS A 470 -15.44 -21.39 14.65
N LEU A 471 -14.43 -22.23 14.40
CA LEU A 471 -14.41 -23.14 13.27
C LEU A 471 -15.18 -24.43 13.60
N LYS A 472 -15.93 -24.97 12.63
CA LYS A 472 -16.47 -26.32 12.69
C LYS A 472 -15.34 -27.37 12.55
N PRO A 473 -15.49 -28.58 13.12
CA PRO A 473 -14.52 -29.66 12.88
C PRO A 473 -14.35 -29.92 11.37
N GLY A 474 -13.11 -30.03 10.91
CA GLY A 474 -12.79 -30.21 9.49
C GLY A 474 -12.93 -28.96 8.64
N GLY A 475 -13.18 -27.80 9.24
CA GLY A 475 -13.29 -26.53 8.55
C GLY A 475 -11.96 -25.94 8.11
N THR A 476 -12.02 -24.78 7.46
CA THR A 476 -10.86 -24.08 6.90
C THR A 476 -10.74 -22.65 7.44
N ILE A 477 -9.55 -22.25 7.87
CA ILE A 477 -9.21 -20.86 8.13
C ILE A 477 -8.26 -20.38 7.03
N VAL A 478 -8.55 -19.25 6.43
CA VAL A 478 -7.60 -18.52 5.59
C VAL A 478 -7.16 -17.26 6.31
N TYR A 479 -5.88 -17.21 6.61
CA TYR A 479 -5.21 -16.03 7.16
C TYR A 479 -4.61 -15.22 6.03
N SER A 480 -4.83 -13.91 6.00
CA SER A 480 -4.23 -13.02 5.00
C SER A 480 -3.81 -11.68 5.59
N THR A 481 -2.75 -11.11 5.00
CA THR A 481 -2.28 -9.74 5.25
C THR A 481 -1.88 -9.08 3.94
N CYS A 482 -1.79 -7.76 3.92
CA CYS A 482 -1.10 -7.00 2.88
C CYS A 482 0.28 -6.52 3.34
N SER A 483 0.91 -7.27 4.25
CA SER A 483 2.27 -7.04 4.75
C SER A 483 3.29 -7.87 3.98
N LEU A 484 4.50 -7.31 3.84
CA LEU A 484 5.69 -8.03 3.36
C LEU A 484 6.56 -8.54 4.52
N GLU A 485 6.16 -8.30 5.77
CA GLU A 485 6.98 -8.58 6.93
C GLU A 485 6.76 -10.02 7.42
N PRO A 486 7.82 -10.86 7.49
CA PRO A 486 7.71 -12.25 7.93
C PRO A 486 7.09 -12.40 9.33
N GLU A 487 7.34 -11.43 10.21
CA GLU A 487 6.83 -11.39 11.58
C GLU A 487 5.29 -11.40 11.60
N GLU A 488 4.65 -10.70 10.67
CA GLU A 488 3.19 -10.63 10.52
C GLU A 488 2.61 -11.79 9.70
N ASN A 489 3.46 -12.54 9.00
CA ASN A 489 3.07 -13.55 8.02
C ASN A 489 3.41 -14.96 8.53
N THR A 490 4.51 -15.51 8.06
CA THR A 490 4.91 -16.90 8.37
C THR A 490 5.17 -17.13 9.85
N GLU A 491 5.65 -16.13 10.59
CA GLU A 491 5.94 -16.27 12.02
C GLU A 491 4.68 -16.32 12.86
N VAL A 492 3.67 -15.50 12.56
CA VAL A 492 2.35 -15.59 13.22
C VAL A 492 1.71 -16.95 12.97
N VAL A 493 1.76 -17.46 11.73
CA VAL A 493 1.21 -18.78 11.40
C VAL A 493 1.94 -19.89 12.14
N LYS A 494 3.28 -19.87 12.19
CA LYS A 494 4.09 -20.85 12.93
C LYS A 494 3.79 -20.82 14.43
N GLN A 495 3.69 -19.63 15.01
CA GLN A 495 3.36 -19.46 16.43
C GLN A 495 1.97 -20.00 16.75
N PHE A 496 0.99 -19.72 15.90
CA PHE A 496 -0.36 -20.26 16.02
C PHE A 496 -0.36 -21.80 15.99
N LEU A 497 0.29 -22.40 15.01
CA LEU A 497 0.37 -23.87 14.88
C LEU A 497 1.10 -24.54 16.03
N ALA A 498 2.09 -23.90 16.64
CA ALA A 498 2.79 -24.41 17.81
C ALA A 498 1.88 -24.55 19.05
N THR A 499 0.83 -23.73 19.13
CA THR A 499 -0.12 -23.72 20.27
C THR A 499 -1.47 -24.39 19.94
N HIS A 500 -1.72 -24.73 18.68
CA HIS A 500 -2.98 -25.31 18.21
C HIS A 500 -2.71 -26.56 17.36
N ALA A 501 -2.28 -27.66 18.02
CA ALA A 501 -1.83 -28.90 17.38
C ALA A 501 -2.89 -29.60 16.51
N GLN A 502 -4.18 -29.27 16.67
CA GLN A 502 -5.27 -29.77 15.85
C GLN A 502 -5.29 -29.13 14.44
N PHE A 503 -4.59 -28.00 14.25
CA PHE A 503 -4.50 -27.35 12.94
C PHE A 503 -3.23 -27.78 12.20
N ARG A 504 -3.31 -27.79 10.87
CA ARG A 504 -2.15 -27.96 9.99
C ARG A 504 -2.15 -26.90 8.89
N LEU A 505 -0.96 -26.50 8.47
CA LEU A 505 -0.77 -25.66 7.29
C LEU A 505 -0.99 -26.53 6.03
N ASP A 506 -1.96 -26.16 5.20
CA ASP A 506 -2.23 -26.78 3.91
C ASP A 506 -1.40 -26.16 2.79
N SER A 507 -1.43 -24.83 2.74
CA SER A 507 -0.66 -24.06 1.77
C SER A 507 -0.42 -22.64 2.27
N GLU A 508 0.67 -22.03 1.80
CA GLU A 508 0.93 -20.61 1.98
C GLU A 508 1.50 -19.98 0.71
N ARG A 509 1.24 -18.70 0.51
CA ARG A 509 1.77 -17.94 -0.62
C ARG A 509 2.02 -16.50 -0.25
N GLU A 510 3.20 -16.01 -0.60
CA GLU A 510 3.58 -14.61 -0.55
C GLU A 510 3.62 -14.03 -1.96
N LEU A 511 2.96 -12.89 -2.16
CA LEU A 511 3.03 -12.09 -3.37
C LEU A 511 3.99 -10.94 -3.13
N LEU A 512 5.01 -10.87 -3.96
CA LEU A 512 6.05 -9.83 -3.93
C LEU A 512 5.92 -8.94 -5.16
N PRO A 513 5.73 -7.62 -5.02
CA PRO A 513 5.50 -6.72 -6.15
C PRO A 513 6.51 -6.84 -7.28
N PHE A 514 7.78 -6.97 -6.95
CA PHE A 514 8.89 -7.09 -7.90
C PHE A 514 8.98 -8.45 -8.63
N ARG A 515 8.23 -9.46 -8.14
CA ARG A 515 8.15 -10.80 -8.73
C ARG A 515 6.81 -11.06 -9.42
N ASP A 516 5.72 -10.68 -8.74
CA ASP A 516 4.37 -11.06 -9.13
C ASP A 516 3.62 -9.95 -9.90
N GLY A 517 4.16 -8.73 -9.97
CA GLY A 517 3.57 -7.61 -10.72
C GLY A 517 2.23 -7.10 -10.17
N VAL A 518 1.90 -7.43 -8.93
CA VAL A 518 0.72 -6.98 -8.17
C VAL A 518 1.16 -6.45 -6.81
N ASP A 519 0.24 -5.88 -6.03
CA ASP A 519 0.58 -5.44 -4.68
C ASP A 519 0.98 -6.63 -3.79
N GLY A 520 1.75 -6.35 -2.74
CA GLY A 520 2.19 -7.36 -1.80
C GLY A 520 1.05 -7.92 -0.98
N ALA A 521 1.07 -9.22 -0.75
CA ALA A 521 0.13 -9.92 0.12
C ALA A 521 0.74 -11.23 0.63
N TYR A 522 0.20 -11.70 1.74
CA TYR A 522 0.47 -13.04 2.24
C TYR A 522 -0.85 -13.75 2.51
N VAL A 523 -0.93 -15.04 2.17
CA VAL A 523 -2.10 -15.87 2.40
C VAL A 523 -1.65 -17.25 2.87
N ALA A 524 -2.24 -17.74 3.96
CA ALA A 524 -2.04 -19.10 4.48
C ALA A 524 -3.39 -19.80 4.69
N LYS A 525 -3.49 -21.06 4.26
CA LYS A 525 -4.65 -21.94 4.45
C LYS A 525 -4.35 -22.92 5.56
N LEU A 526 -5.19 -22.91 6.57
CA LEU A 526 -5.11 -23.77 7.76
C LEU A 526 -6.33 -24.69 7.80
N LEU A 527 -6.11 -25.98 8.01
CA LEU A 527 -7.18 -26.99 8.16
C LEU A 527 -7.25 -27.40 9.62
N GLY A 528 -8.49 -27.37 10.20
CA GLY A 528 -8.76 -27.71 11.60
C GLY A 528 -9.44 -29.05 11.78
#